data_53a7399319e516cb68a542144b7d6d1e
#
_entry.id   53a7399319e516cb68a542144b7d6d1e
#
_cell.length_a   1.000
_cell.length_b   1.000
_cell.length_c   1.000
_cell.angle_alpha   90.00
_cell.angle_beta   90.00
_cell.angle_gamma   90.00
#
_symmetry.space_group_name_H-M   'P 1'
#
loop_
_entity.id
_entity.type
_entity.pdbx_description
1 polymer ?
#
loop_
_entity_poly.entity_id
_entity_poly.type
_entity_poly.pdbx_seq_one_letter_code
_entity_poly.pdbx_strand_id
1 'polypeptide(L)'
;DLAMLVLIDASGSMFGDKLSLAKVTGIETLGKLKPADLVGMLAFSDSSRWLYRFEPAGTVQPAAELEPLAAGGGTRLHPALKEGLEALAAADRPQRHAVIISDGVTKPGDFGSLAAFARGAGITISVMAVGDDYERSVLAALADGTGGRLYRVLDVDQIPSLMLEDRLARARTVFSEQRDAVYGINGRQLGFVDGMARFTPRDGALVPLATAAGDPLLASRTLAGRGVLVFASDIRGRWTRDLFGNAEALGAIRAVLAGLMSGREQGASIMESADGLHVVVRGDYLAAPSVILADEAGNVAAEADFE
;
A
#
# COMPACT_ATOMS: atom_id res chain seq x y z
N ASP A 1 3.60 -0.52 -11.07
CA ASP A 1 4.15 -1.88 -11.20
C ASP A 1 3.58 -2.76 -10.08
N LEU A 2 2.93 -3.86 -10.45
CA LEU A 2 2.18 -4.77 -9.58
C LEU A 2 2.83 -6.16 -9.58
N ALA A 3 2.86 -6.84 -8.43
CA ALA A 3 2.97 -8.29 -8.36
C ALA A 3 1.60 -8.86 -7.93
N MET A 4 1.06 -9.75 -8.74
CA MET A 4 -0.21 -10.41 -8.49
C MET A 4 -0.01 -11.90 -8.31
N LEU A 5 -0.56 -12.44 -7.22
CA LEU A 5 -0.68 -13.87 -6.99
C LEU A 5 -2.13 -14.30 -7.23
N VAL A 6 -2.33 -15.30 -8.05
CA VAL A 6 -3.64 -15.94 -8.23
C VAL A 6 -3.58 -17.35 -7.66
N LEU A 7 -4.45 -17.62 -6.66
CA LEU A 7 -4.65 -18.96 -6.10
C LEU A 7 -5.97 -19.52 -6.65
N ILE A 8 -5.90 -20.66 -7.31
CA ILE A 8 -7.07 -21.32 -7.90
C ILE A 8 -7.34 -22.63 -7.19
N ASP A 9 -8.54 -22.75 -6.64
CA ASP A 9 -9.04 -23.96 -6.04
C ASP A 9 -9.36 -25.00 -7.13
N ALA A 10 -8.76 -26.17 -7.02
CA ALA A 10 -9.00 -27.33 -7.85
C ALA A 10 -9.46 -28.54 -7.01
N SER A 11 -10.05 -28.29 -5.85
CA SER A 11 -10.61 -29.34 -4.97
C SER A 11 -11.84 -30.01 -5.57
N GLY A 12 -12.26 -31.13 -4.98
CA GLY A 12 -13.40 -31.92 -5.46
C GLY A 12 -14.72 -31.15 -5.46
N SER A 13 -14.92 -30.18 -4.57
CA SER A 13 -16.11 -29.31 -4.52
C SER A 13 -16.22 -28.35 -5.73
N MET A 14 -15.10 -28.12 -6.41
CA MET A 14 -15.02 -27.29 -7.61
C MET A 14 -15.40 -28.04 -8.91
N PHE A 15 -15.79 -29.30 -8.82
CA PHE A 15 -16.13 -30.10 -10.01
C PHE A 15 -17.23 -29.45 -10.87
N GLY A 16 -17.08 -29.56 -12.19
CA GLY A 16 -18.06 -29.05 -13.18
C GLY A 16 -17.94 -27.57 -13.46
N ASP A 17 -19.06 -26.86 -13.43
CA ASP A 17 -19.16 -25.44 -13.83
C ASP A 17 -18.33 -24.52 -12.93
N LYS A 18 -18.17 -24.86 -11.65
CA LYS A 18 -17.37 -24.07 -10.72
C LYS A 18 -15.90 -23.96 -11.16
N LEU A 19 -15.27 -25.09 -11.52
CA LEU A 19 -13.88 -25.07 -11.98
C LEU A 19 -13.77 -24.37 -13.32
N SER A 20 -14.75 -24.55 -14.22
CA SER A 20 -14.79 -23.84 -15.49
C SER A 20 -14.86 -22.33 -15.28
N LEU A 21 -15.72 -21.88 -14.38
CA LEU A 21 -15.85 -20.48 -14.00
C LEU A 21 -14.57 -19.96 -13.34
N ALA A 22 -13.94 -20.73 -12.47
CA ALA A 22 -12.67 -20.37 -11.84
C ALA A 22 -11.53 -20.20 -12.86
N LYS A 23 -11.44 -21.08 -13.86
CA LYS A 23 -10.45 -20.96 -14.95
C LYS A 23 -10.65 -19.67 -15.75
N VAL A 24 -11.88 -19.39 -16.16
CA VAL A 24 -12.20 -18.16 -16.90
C VAL A 24 -11.91 -16.94 -16.03
N THR A 25 -12.29 -16.98 -14.75
CA THR A 25 -11.98 -15.90 -13.79
C THR A 25 -10.47 -15.65 -13.69
N GLY A 26 -9.67 -16.73 -13.61
CA GLY A 26 -8.20 -16.64 -13.59
C GLY A 26 -7.64 -16.00 -14.86
N ILE A 27 -8.10 -16.43 -16.03
CA ILE A 27 -7.69 -15.88 -17.34
C ILE A 27 -8.02 -14.38 -17.43
N GLU A 28 -9.26 -14.03 -17.12
CA GLU A 28 -9.73 -12.63 -17.18
C GLU A 28 -9.00 -11.74 -16.17
N THR A 29 -8.71 -12.27 -14.99
CA THR A 29 -7.90 -11.55 -13.96
C THR A 29 -6.53 -11.19 -14.53
N LEU A 30 -5.84 -12.14 -15.14
CA LEU A 30 -4.52 -11.93 -15.70
C LEU A 30 -4.54 -11.06 -16.96
N GLY A 31 -5.58 -11.17 -17.78
CA GLY A 31 -5.75 -10.34 -18.98
C GLY A 31 -5.86 -8.84 -18.72
N LYS A 32 -6.07 -8.42 -17.46
CA LYS A 32 -6.10 -7.01 -17.05
C LYS A 32 -4.76 -6.46 -16.57
N LEU A 33 -3.73 -7.31 -16.47
CA LEU A 33 -2.40 -6.91 -16.07
C LEU A 33 -1.66 -6.22 -17.21
N LYS A 34 -0.71 -5.36 -16.85
CA LYS A 34 0.22 -4.79 -17.82
C LYS A 34 1.30 -5.86 -18.13
N PRO A 35 1.87 -5.89 -19.34
CA PRO A 35 2.90 -6.88 -19.69
C PRO A 35 4.08 -6.94 -18.74
N ALA A 36 4.45 -5.81 -18.09
CA ALA A 36 5.55 -5.72 -17.15
C ALA A 36 5.18 -6.06 -15.69
N ASP A 37 3.89 -6.22 -15.37
CA ASP A 37 3.45 -6.68 -14.05
C ASP A 37 3.91 -8.13 -13.84
N LEU A 38 4.23 -8.49 -12.60
CA LEU A 38 4.60 -9.87 -12.27
C LEU A 38 3.36 -10.68 -11.89
N VAL A 39 3.28 -11.89 -12.38
CA VAL A 39 2.21 -12.83 -12.02
C VAL A 39 2.78 -14.14 -11.49
N GLY A 40 2.28 -14.54 -10.32
CA GLY A 40 2.39 -15.88 -9.78
C GLY A 40 1.02 -16.55 -9.84
N MET A 41 0.95 -17.80 -10.27
CA MET A 41 -0.27 -18.57 -10.27
C MET A 41 -0.04 -19.92 -9.60
N LEU A 42 -0.89 -20.26 -8.63
CA LEU A 42 -0.79 -21.46 -7.84
C LEU A 42 -2.17 -22.15 -7.79
N ALA A 43 -2.24 -23.40 -8.26
CA ALA A 43 -3.40 -24.24 -8.09
C ALA A 43 -3.28 -25.08 -6.81
N PHE A 44 -4.37 -25.27 -6.09
CA PHE A 44 -4.36 -26.07 -4.85
C PHE A 44 -5.56 -27.00 -4.74
N SER A 45 -5.33 -28.13 -4.06
CA SER A 45 -6.33 -29.11 -3.63
C SER A 45 -5.83 -29.78 -2.34
N ASP A 46 -5.45 -31.06 -2.34
CA ASP A 46 -4.70 -31.72 -1.23
C ASP A 46 -3.24 -31.26 -1.15
N SER A 47 -2.70 -30.72 -2.23
CA SER A 47 -1.38 -30.11 -2.35
C SER A 47 -1.43 -28.85 -3.22
N SER A 48 -0.38 -28.06 -3.17
CA SER A 48 -0.22 -26.88 -4.04
C SER A 48 0.71 -27.20 -5.23
N ARG A 49 0.41 -26.61 -6.37
CA ARG A 49 1.24 -26.67 -7.57
C ARG A 49 1.33 -25.30 -8.23
N TRP A 50 2.55 -24.78 -8.37
CA TRP A 50 2.79 -23.59 -9.16
C TRP A 50 2.56 -23.85 -10.64
N LEU A 51 1.75 -22.98 -11.26
CA LEU A 51 1.60 -22.88 -12.71
C LEU A 51 2.61 -21.84 -13.25
N TYR A 52 2.75 -20.71 -12.54
CA TYR A 52 3.76 -19.68 -12.79
C TYR A 52 4.37 -19.17 -11.47
N ARG A 53 5.68 -18.92 -11.44
CA ARG A 53 6.39 -18.35 -10.30
C ARG A 53 6.87 -16.94 -10.62
N PHE A 54 5.97 -15.94 -10.46
CA PHE A 54 6.26 -14.51 -10.64
C PHE A 54 7.06 -14.17 -11.90
N GLU A 55 6.45 -14.43 -13.03
CA GLU A 55 6.92 -14.07 -14.36
C GLU A 55 6.21 -12.80 -14.86
N PRO A 56 6.78 -12.07 -15.83
CA PRO A 56 6.10 -10.95 -16.47
C PRO A 56 4.78 -11.40 -17.11
N ALA A 57 3.67 -10.67 -16.87
CA ALA A 57 2.35 -11.04 -17.36
C ALA A 57 2.29 -11.13 -18.90
N GLY A 58 3.15 -10.40 -19.61
CA GLY A 58 3.26 -10.48 -21.07
C GLY A 58 3.88 -11.78 -21.61
N THR A 59 4.47 -12.61 -20.75
CA THR A 59 5.13 -13.87 -21.16
C THR A 59 4.33 -15.12 -20.82
N VAL A 60 3.29 -15.01 -19.96
CA VAL A 60 2.50 -16.16 -19.52
C VAL A 60 1.32 -16.44 -20.46
N GLN A 61 0.91 -17.70 -20.54
CA GLN A 61 -0.24 -18.16 -21.33
C GLN A 61 -1.24 -18.89 -20.41
N PRO A 62 -2.07 -18.13 -19.64
CA PRO A 62 -2.88 -18.71 -18.57
C PRO A 62 -3.86 -19.79 -19.07
N ALA A 63 -4.41 -19.64 -20.27
CA ALA A 63 -5.33 -20.61 -20.84
C ALA A 63 -4.69 -21.99 -21.00
N ALA A 64 -3.44 -22.04 -21.49
CA ALA A 64 -2.72 -23.31 -21.72
C ALA A 64 -2.44 -24.06 -20.40
N GLU A 65 -2.11 -23.35 -19.34
CA GLU A 65 -1.82 -23.94 -18.04
C GLU A 65 -3.08 -24.31 -17.23
N LEU A 66 -4.18 -23.57 -17.43
CA LEU A 66 -5.43 -23.81 -16.73
C LEU A 66 -6.30 -24.86 -17.41
N GLU A 67 -6.21 -25.01 -18.74
CA GLU A 67 -7.03 -25.97 -19.49
C GLU A 67 -6.92 -27.40 -18.92
N PRO A 68 -5.69 -27.97 -18.66
CA PRO A 68 -5.53 -29.31 -18.12
C PRO A 68 -5.87 -29.46 -16.64
N LEU A 69 -6.18 -28.36 -15.92
CA LEU A 69 -6.50 -28.42 -14.50
C LEU A 69 -7.82 -29.15 -14.30
N ALA A 70 -7.79 -30.20 -13.46
CA ALA A 70 -8.96 -31.00 -13.11
C ALA A 70 -9.30 -30.86 -11.63
N ALA A 71 -10.59 -30.86 -11.30
CA ALA A 71 -11.04 -30.86 -9.92
C ALA A 71 -10.85 -32.24 -9.27
N GLY A 72 -10.37 -32.25 -8.02
CA GLY A 72 -10.21 -33.48 -7.23
C GLY A 72 -9.48 -33.25 -5.91
N GLY A 73 -9.63 -34.21 -5.01
CA GLY A 73 -9.02 -34.16 -3.68
C GLY A 73 -9.74 -33.24 -2.70
N GLY A 74 -9.07 -32.94 -1.59
CA GLY A 74 -9.56 -32.04 -0.55
C GLY A 74 -9.16 -30.59 -0.80
N THR A 75 -9.49 -29.69 0.15
CA THR A 75 -9.22 -28.26 0.05
C THR A 75 -8.26 -27.84 1.17
N ARG A 76 -6.98 -27.66 0.85
CA ARG A 76 -5.94 -27.21 1.77
C ARG A 76 -5.48 -25.80 1.43
N LEU A 77 -6.38 -24.84 1.59
CA LEU A 77 -6.09 -23.43 1.29
C LEU A 77 -4.96 -22.86 2.17
N HIS A 78 -4.95 -23.16 3.47
CA HIS A 78 -4.00 -22.56 4.40
C HIS A 78 -2.52 -22.75 4.00
N PRO A 79 -2.00 -23.96 3.73
CA PRO A 79 -0.61 -24.13 3.30
C PRO A 79 -0.33 -23.52 1.93
N ALA A 80 -1.27 -23.58 0.99
CA ALA A 80 -1.13 -22.98 -0.33
C ALA A 80 -1.07 -21.45 -0.25
N LEU A 81 -1.93 -20.85 0.56
CA LEU A 81 -1.94 -19.40 0.78
C LEU A 81 -0.65 -18.96 1.47
N LYS A 82 -0.17 -19.70 2.48
CA LYS A 82 1.11 -19.40 3.13
C LYS A 82 2.26 -19.38 2.13
N GLU A 83 2.42 -20.46 1.35
CA GLU A 83 3.46 -20.56 0.32
C GLU A 83 3.38 -19.40 -0.69
N GLY A 84 2.18 -19.11 -1.16
CA GLY A 84 1.94 -18.04 -2.12
C GLY A 84 2.24 -16.65 -1.57
N LEU A 85 1.83 -16.36 -0.33
CA LEU A 85 2.10 -15.07 0.31
C LEU A 85 3.57 -14.84 0.61
N GLU A 86 4.32 -15.88 1.03
CA GLU A 86 5.77 -15.79 1.24
C GLU A 86 6.49 -15.48 -0.08
N ALA A 87 6.10 -16.13 -1.17
CA ALA A 87 6.66 -15.86 -2.48
C ALA A 87 6.29 -14.45 -3.00
N LEU A 88 5.04 -14.00 -2.78
CA LEU A 88 4.58 -12.66 -3.16
C LEU A 88 5.28 -11.57 -2.35
N ALA A 89 5.54 -11.81 -1.06
CA ALA A 89 6.28 -10.87 -0.21
C ALA A 89 7.72 -10.66 -0.69
N ALA A 90 8.34 -11.70 -1.27
CA ALA A 90 9.67 -11.64 -1.85
C ALA A 90 9.72 -10.97 -3.24
N ALA A 91 8.56 -10.75 -3.89
CA ALA A 91 8.51 -10.09 -5.19
C ALA A 91 8.87 -8.60 -5.05
N ASP A 92 9.85 -8.15 -5.87
CA ASP A 92 10.32 -6.75 -5.88
C ASP A 92 9.35 -5.85 -6.67
N ARG A 93 8.19 -5.57 -6.08
CA ARG A 93 7.18 -4.64 -6.62
C ARG A 93 6.54 -3.83 -5.48
N PRO A 94 6.25 -2.55 -5.72
CA PRO A 94 5.66 -1.67 -4.70
C PRO A 94 4.20 -2.04 -4.36
N GLN A 95 3.49 -2.64 -5.30
CA GLN A 95 2.12 -3.11 -5.10
C GLN A 95 2.09 -4.63 -5.14
N ARG A 96 1.50 -5.25 -4.13
CA ARG A 96 1.37 -6.70 -4.00
C ARG A 96 -0.07 -7.07 -3.72
N HIS A 97 -0.61 -7.97 -4.53
CA HIS A 97 -2.00 -8.37 -4.42
C HIS A 97 -2.17 -9.87 -4.63
N ALA A 98 -2.95 -10.50 -3.77
CA ALA A 98 -3.36 -11.88 -3.93
C ALA A 98 -4.86 -11.96 -4.26
N VAL A 99 -5.22 -12.82 -5.19
CA VAL A 99 -6.60 -13.16 -5.54
C VAL A 99 -6.80 -14.64 -5.28
N ILE A 100 -7.78 -14.99 -4.44
CA ILE A 100 -8.18 -16.36 -4.18
C ILE A 100 -9.45 -16.63 -4.97
N ILE A 101 -9.48 -17.68 -5.77
CA ILE A 101 -10.65 -18.13 -6.52
C ILE A 101 -11.03 -19.52 -5.98
N SER A 102 -12.11 -19.61 -5.20
CA SER A 102 -12.52 -20.81 -4.48
C SER A 102 -14.00 -20.76 -4.14
N ASP A 103 -14.61 -21.92 -3.89
CA ASP A 103 -15.96 -22.01 -3.29
C ASP A 103 -15.91 -21.94 -1.73
N GLY A 104 -14.73 -21.76 -1.14
CA GLY A 104 -14.55 -21.42 0.26
C GLY A 104 -14.58 -22.58 1.25
N VAL A 105 -14.95 -23.76 0.84
CA VAL A 105 -14.90 -24.95 1.73
C VAL A 105 -13.43 -25.34 1.91
N THR A 106 -12.87 -25.14 3.11
CA THR A 106 -11.45 -25.43 3.37
C THR A 106 -11.26 -26.09 4.73
N LYS A 107 -10.16 -26.88 4.85
CA LYS A 107 -9.74 -27.43 6.15
C LYS A 107 -9.36 -26.30 7.11
N PRO A 108 -9.61 -26.47 8.42
CA PRO A 108 -9.22 -25.49 9.42
C PRO A 108 -7.73 -25.13 9.35
N GLY A 109 -7.42 -23.86 9.61
CA GLY A 109 -6.07 -23.32 9.64
C GLY A 109 -6.02 -21.97 10.34
N ASP A 110 -4.83 -21.50 10.69
CA ASP A 110 -4.64 -20.17 11.29
C ASP A 110 -4.60 -19.08 10.21
N PHE A 111 -5.75 -18.77 9.65
CA PHE A 111 -5.91 -17.71 8.64
C PHE A 111 -5.71 -16.30 9.22
N GLY A 112 -5.89 -16.14 10.54
CA GLY A 112 -5.64 -14.87 11.23
C GLY A 112 -4.17 -14.48 11.14
N SER A 113 -3.25 -15.41 11.42
CA SER A 113 -1.81 -15.17 11.27
C SER A 113 -1.41 -14.90 9.83
N LEU A 114 -2.04 -15.55 8.84
CA LEU A 114 -1.77 -15.27 7.42
C LEU A 114 -2.25 -13.87 7.01
N ALA A 115 -3.43 -13.44 7.49
CA ALA A 115 -3.91 -12.07 7.26
C ALA A 115 -2.99 -11.02 7.92
N ALA A 116 -2.49 -11.30 9.13
CA ALA A 116 -1.53 -10.42 9.81
C ALA A 116 -0.19 -10.35 9.05
N PHE A 117 0.32 -11.48 8.57
CA PHE A 117 1.51 -11.54 7.73
C PHE A 117 1.33 -10.72 6.44
N ALA A 118 0.21 -10.93 5.73
CA ALA A 118 -0.10 -10.21 4.48
C ALA A 118 -0.13 -8.69 4.71
N ARG A 119 -0.81 -8.22 5.78
CA ARG A 119 -0.80 -6.78 6.15
C ARG A 119 0.60 -6.26 6.41
N GLY A 120 1.39 -7.00 7.21
CA GLY A 120 2.78 -6.62 7.52
C GLY A 120 3.67 -6.52 6.28
N ALA A 121 3.41 -7.34 5.28
CA ALA A 121 4.11 -7.34 3.98
C ALA A 121 3.51 -6.38 2.95
N GLY A 122 2.47 -5.60 3.29
CA GLY A 122 1.78 -4.70 2.36
C GLY A 122 1.03 -5.43 1.25
N ILE A 123 0.54 -6.66 1.52
CA ILE A 123 -0.23 -7.48 0.58
C ILE A 123 -1.71 -7.34 0.90
N THR A 124 -2.51 -7.01 -0.12
CA THR A 124 -3.98 -7.09 -0.05
C THR A 124 -4.46 -8.43 -0.62
N ILE A 125 -5.48 -9.03 0.00
CA ILE A 125 -6.08 -10.29 -0.45
C ILE A 125 -7.52 -10.04 -0.84
N SER A 126 -7.86 -10.23 -2.13
CA SER A 126 -9.25 -10.28 -2.58
C SER A 126 -9.67 -11.71 -2.84
N VAL A 127 -10.95 -11.98 -2.69
CA VAL A 127 -11.51 -13.31 -2.88
C VAL A 127 -12.61 -13.27 -3.92
N MET A 128 -12.57 -14.19 -4.86
CA MET A 128 -13.62 -14.46 -5.83
C MET A 128 -14.27 -15.79 -5.46
N ALA A 129 -15.38 -15.69 -4.74
CA ALA A 129 -16.16 -16.82 -4.31
C ALA A 129 -17.01 -17.35 -5.47
N VAL A 130 -16.76 -18.60 -5.87
CA VAL A 130 -17.41 -19.25 -7.00
C VAL A 130 -18.60 -20.08 -6.55
N GLY A 131 -19.77 -19.84 -7.12
CA GLY A 131 -21.00 -20.56 -6.79
C GLY A 131 -21.78 -19.94 -5.64
N ASP A 132 -22.86 -20.63 -5.24
CA ASP A 132 -23.82 -20.14 -4.24
C ASP A 132 -23.51 -20.59 -2.82
N ASP A 133 -22.85 -21.73 -2.66
CA ASP A 133 -22.62 -22.44 -1.39
C ASP A 133 -21.18 -22.25 -0.87
N TYR A 134 -20.70 -21.01 -0.80
CA TYR A 134 -19.34 -20.77 -0.29
C TYR A 134 -19.30 -20.50 1.22
N GLU A 135 -18.26 -20.98 1.89
CA GLU A 135 -18.03 -20.72 3.31
C GLU A 135 -17.49 -19.29 3.50
N ARG A 136 -18.44 -18.38 3.76
CA ARG A 136 -18.21 -16.94 3.78
C ARG A 136 -17.25 -16.48 4.88
N SER A 137 -17.25 -17.15 6.04
CA SER A 137 -16.58 -16.65 7.24
C SER A 137 -15.05 -16.50 7.09
N VAL A 138 -14.38 -17.54 6.60
CA VAL A 138 -12.92 -17.55 6.44
C VAL A 138 -12.47 -16.63 5.31
N LEU A 139 -13.15 -16.71 4.16
CA LEU A 139 -12.80 -15.93 2.98
C LEU A 139 -13.05 -14.42 3.18
N ALA A 140 -14.17 -14.06 3.82
CA ALA A 140 -14.46 -12.67 4.17
C ALA A 140 -13.44 -12.12 5.17
N ALA A 141 -13.09 -12.89 6.22
CA ALA A 141 -12.09 -12.47 7.19
C ALA A 141 -10.69 -12.23 6.59
N LEU A 142 -10.28 -13.02 5.60
CA LEU A 142 -9.03 -12.82 4.86
C LEU A 142 -9.07 -11.52 4.04
N ALA A 143 -10.16 -11.29 3.31
CA ALA A 143 -10.32 -10.09 2.51
C ALA A 143 -10.38 -8.82 3.39
N ASP A 144 -11.31 -8.78 4.35
CA ASP A 144 -11.50 -7.64 5.25
C ASP A 144 -10.23 -7.37 6.09
N GLY A 145 -9.61 -8.45 6.56
CA GLY A 145 -8.39 -8.39 7.37
C GLY A 145 -7.18 -7.81 6.64
N THR A 146 -7.16 -7.73 5.33
CA THR A 146 -6.04 -7.23 4.52
C THR A 146 -6.38 -6.00 3.68
N GLY A 147 -7.61 -5.47 3.81
CA GLY A 147 -8.10 -4.35 3.02
C GLY A 147 -8.46 -4.70 1.57
N GLY A 148 -8.62 -5.98 1.28
CA GLY A 148 -9.18 -6.48 0.02
C GLY A 148 -10.69 -6.61 0.06
N ARG A 149 -11.26 -7.36 -0.90
CA ARG A 149 -12.71 -7.54 -1.03
C ARG A 149 -13.09 -8.98 -1.35
N LEU A 150 -14.28 -9.35 -0.92
CA LEU A 150 -14.93 -10.60 -1.31
C LEU A 150 -15.96 -10.31 -2.39
N TYR A 151 -15.78 -10.94 -3.54
CA TYR A 151 -16.70 -10.87 -4.68
C TYR A 151 -17.38 -12.23 -4.89
N ARG A 152 -18.67 -12.20 -5.23
CA ARG A 152 -19.40 -13.38 -5.58
C ARG A 152 -19.41 -13.52 -7.09
N VAL A 153 -18.93 -14.65 -7.61
CA VAL A 153 -18.88 -14.94 -9.04
C VAL A 153 -19.94 -15.99 -9.36
N LEU A 154 -21.04 -15.55 -9.94
CA LEU A 154 -22.15 -16.42 -10.35
C LEU A 154 -22.14 -16.69 -11.84
N ASP A 155 -21.57 -15.77 -12.62
CA ASP A 155 -21.56 -15.81 -14.06
C ASP A 155 -20.27 -15.17 -14.62
N VAL A 156 -19.83 -15.67 -15.77
CA VAL A 156 -18.65 -15.18 -16.50
C VAL A 156 -18.78 -13.70 -16.87
N ASP A 157 -19.96 -13.26 -17.22
CA ASP A 157 -20.22 -11.88 -17.64
C ASP A 157 -20.01 -10.84 -16.52
N GLN A 158 -20.01 -11.27 -15.27
CA GLN A 158 -19.78 -10.40 -14.11
C GLN A 158 -18.28 -10.12 -13.84
N ILE A 159 -17.38 -10.98 -14.33
CA ILE A 159 -15.95 -10.93 -14.03
C ILE A 159 -15.30 -9.60 -14.43
N PRO A 160 -15.54 -9.04 -15.62
CA PRO A 160 -14.95 -7.76 -16.00
C PRO A 160 -15.33 -6.61 -15.10
N SER A 161 -16.60 -6.55 -14.63
CA SER A 161 -17.08 -5.51 -13.72
C SER A 161 -16.50 -5.69 -12.31
N LEU A 162 -16.42 -6.91 -11.79
CA LEU A 162 -15.81 -7.23 -10.51
C LEU A 162 -14.31 -6.87 -10.47
N MET A 163 -13.59 -7.15 -11.58
CA MET A 163 -12.19 -6.77 -11.73
C MET A 163 -12.01 -5.24 -11.78
N LEU A 164 -12.90 -4.53 -12.46
CA LEU A 164 -12.89 -3.07 -12.49
C LEU A 164 -13.16 -2.49 -11.09
N GLU A 165 -14.12 -3.04 -10.37
CA GLU A 165 -14.42 -2.62 -8.99
C GLU A 165 -13.24 -2.85 -8.06
N ASP A 166 -12.55 -3.99 -8.14
CA ASP A 166 -11.36 -4.27 -7.34
C ASP A 166 -10.20 -3.32 -7.65
N ARG A 167 -10.01 -2.96 -8.93
CA ARG A 167 -9.02 -1.94 -9.34
C ARG A 167 -9.39 -0.55 -8.83
N LEU A 168 -10.65 -0.15 -8.93
CA LEU A 168 -11.15 1.14 -8.45
C LEU A 168 -11.10 1.21 -6.92
N ALA A 169 -11.37 0.11 -6.23
CA ALA A 169 -11.25 0.02 -4.77
C ALA A 169 -9.80 0.21 -4.31
N ARG A 170 -8.85 -0.40 -5.01
CA ARG A 170 -7.41 -0.22 -4.73
C ARG A 170 -6.92 1.17 -5.06
N ALA A 171 -7.40 1.76 -6.16
CA ALA A 171 -7.13 3.16 -6.47
C ALA A 171 -7.70 4.10 -5.38
N ARG A 172 -8.83 3.75 -4.76
CA ARG A 172 -9.42 4.50 -3.64
C ARG A 172 -8.66 4.37 -2.33
N THR A 173 -7.93 3.26 -2.08
CA THR A 173 -7.06 3.16 -0.89
C THR A 173 -5.81 4.03 -1.01
N VAL A 174 -5.36 4.33 -2.23
CA VAL A 174 -4.30 5.30 -2.51
C VAL A 174 -4.83 6.74 -2.47
N PHE A 175 -6.12 6.93 -2.73
CA PHE A 175 -6.81 8.22 -2.68
C PHE A 175 -7.84 8.23 -1.54
N SER A 176 -7.73 9.19 -0.62
CA SER A 176 -8.73 9.49 0.40
C SER A 176 -9.52 10.73 -0.04
N GLU A 177 -10.84 10.64 -0.09
CA GLU A 177 -11.74 11.79 -0.22
C GLU A 177 -12.45 12.04 1.12
N GLN A 178 -11.74 11.92 2.22
CA GLN A 178 -12.20 12.21 3.55
C GLN A 178 -11.59 13.52 4.04
N ARG A 179 -12.34 14.24 4.86
CA ARG A 179 -11.85 15.45 5.51
C ARG A 179 -10.93 15.08 6.66
N ASP A 180 -9.65 15.37 6.49
CA ASP A 180 -8.60 15.09 7.47
C ASP A 180 -7.98 16.40 7.98
N ALA A 181 -7.74 16.47 9.30
CA ALA A 181 -7.03 17.58 9.91
C ALA A 181 -5.54 17.50 9.56
N VAL A 182 -4.95 18.63 9.19
CA VAL A 182 -3.53 18.76 8.81
C VAL A 182 -2.75 19.46 9.91
N TYR A 183 -1.61 18.89 10.24
CA TYR A 183 -0.71 19.37 11.29
C TYR A 183 0.65 19.75 10.70
N GLY A 184 1.23 20.81 11.23
CA GLY A 184 2.61 21.18 10.98
C GLY A 184 3.59 20.34 11.78
N ILE A 185 4.88 20.47 11.50
CA ILE A 185 5.96 19.77 12.18
C ILE A 185 6.01 20.06 13.70
N ASN A 186 5.50 21.22 14.10
CA ASN A 186 5.36 21.63 15.52
C ASN A 186 4.12 21.04 16.22
N GLY A 187 3.40 20.13 15.56
CA GLY A 187 2.18 19.51 16.10
C GLY A 187 0.94 20.43 16.13
N ARG A 188 1.04 21.66 15.59
CA ARG A 188 -0.10 22.59 15.52
C ARG A 188 -0.99 22.25 14.34
N GLN A 189 -2.31 22.25 14.56
CA GLN A 189 -3.28 22.08 13.49
C GLN A 189 -3.33 23.33 12.61
N LEU A 190 -3.18 23.15 11.30
CA LEU A 190 -3.09 24.21 10.31
C LEU A 190 -4.31 24.31 9.40
N GLY A 191 -5.26 23.39 9.52
CA GLY A 191 -6.48 23.35 8.70
C GLY A 191 -6.90 21.93 8.37
N PHE A 192 -7.67 21.82 7.30
CA PHE A 192 -8.20 20.54 6.84
C PHE A 192 -7.90 20.36 5.34
N VAL A 193 -7.81 19.10 4.92
CA VAL A 193 -7.82 18.68 3.53
C VAL A 193 -9.00 17.74 3.30
N ASP A 194 -9.77 17.96 2.22
CA ASP A 194 -10.97 17.16 1.91
C ASP A 194 -10.66 15.96 0.99
N GLY A 195 -9.41 15.84 0.56
CA GLY A 195 -8.92 14.70 -0.22
C GLY A 195 -7.42 14.75 -0.44
N MET A 196 -6.80 13.58 -0.46
CA MET A 196 -5.36 13.45 -0.68
C MET A 196 -4.99 12.07 -1.23
N ALA A 197 -3.84 12.00 -1.90
CA ALA A 197 -3.19 10.75 -2.24
C ALA A 197 -2.29 10.29 -1.08
N ARG A 198 -2.34 9.01 -0.71
CA ARG A 198 -1.44 8.44 0.29
C ARG A 198 -0.15 7.98 -0.36
N PHE A 199 0.96 8.29 0.26
CA PHE A 199 2.28 7.81 -0.16
C PHE A 199 3.17 7.56 1.05
N THR A 200 4.20 6.74 0.87
CA THR A 200 5.21 6.50 1.91
C THR A 200 6.46 7.30 1.57
N PRO A 201 6.88 8.23 2.42
CA PRO A 201 8.11 8.97 2.19
C PRO A 201 9.31 8.03 2.29
N ARG A 202 10.35 8.30 1.51
CA ARG A 202 11.61 7.57 1.59
C ARG A 202 12.41 8.04 2.80
N ASP A 203 13.33 7.19 3.28
CA ASP A 203 14.23 7.54 4.39
C ASP A 203 14.98 8.84 4.12
N GLY A 204 15.04 9.71 5.13
CA GLY A 204 15.64 11.04 5.02
C GLY A 204 14.76 12.09 4.32
N ALA A 205 13.48 11.82 4.07
CA ALA A 205 12.56 12.84 3.62
C ALA A 205 12.07 13.71 4.78
N LEU A 206 12.04 15.02 4.58
CA LEU A 206 11.38 15.96 5.47
C LEU A 206 9.87 15.93 5.19
N VAL A 207 9.04 15.85 6.26
CA VAL A 207 7.57 15.86 6.18
C VAL A 207 7.02 17.04 6.97
N PRO A 208 6.92 18.24 6.37
CA PRO A 208 6.46 19.46 7.06
C PRO A 208 4.97 19.47 7.37
N LEU A 209 4.16 18.77 6.57
CA LEU A 209 2.71 18.68 6.75
C LEU A 209 2.26 17.22 6.71
N ALA A 210 1.49 16.81 7.72
CA ALA A 210 0.90 15.48 7.79
C ALA A 210 -0.53 15.54 8.34
N THR A 211 -1.33 14.49 8.09
CA THR A 211 -2.67 14.34 8.69
C THR A 211 -2.58 13.88 10.15
N ALA A 212 -3.71 13.92 10.86
CA ALA A 212 -3.81 13.36 12.21
C ALA A 212 -3.44 11.87 12.31
N ALA A 213 -3.63 11.12 11.21
CA ALA A 213 -3.24 9.71 11.12
C ALA A 213 -1.74 9.51 10.82
N GLY A 214 -0.99 10.60 10.61
CA GLY A 214 0.42 10.56 10.24
C GLY A 214 0.69 10.40 8.73
N ASP A 215 -0.36 10.40 7.90
CA ASP A 215 -0.20 10.36 6.43
C ASP A 215 0.47 11.66 5.95
N PRO A 216 1.59 11.61 5.23
CA PRO A 216 2.29 12.80 4.76
C PRO A 216 1.49 13.52 3.68
N LEU A 217 1.27 14.83 3.87
CA LEU A 217 0.62 15.70 2.89
C LEU A 217 1.65 16.47 2.05
N LEU A 218 2.72 16.92 2.68
CA LEU A 218 3.86 17.56 2.04
C LEU A 218 5.13 16.85 2.47
N ALA A 219 5.92 16.41 1.51
CA ALA A 219 7.24 15.83 1.78
C ALA A 219 8.27 16.35 0.78
N SER A 220 9.49 16.51 1.25
CA SER A 220 10.62 16.91 0.41
C SER A 220 11.87 16.11 0.72
N ARG A 221 12.74 15.97 -0.27
CA ARG A 221 14.03 15.31 -0.14
C ARG A 221 15.01 15.84 -1.17
N THR A 222 16.28 15.92 -0.82
CA THR A 222 17.35 16.17 -1.78
C THR A 222 17.93 14.84 -2.26
N LEU A 223 18.01 14.63 -3.56
CA LEU A 223 18.58 13.44 -4.18
C LEU A 223 19.64 13.89 -5.20
N ALA A 224 20.91 13.52 -4.97
CA ALA A 224 22.03 13.88 -5.84
C ALA A 224 22.09 15.39 -6.17
N GLY A 225 21.87 16.26 -5.16
CA GLY A 225 21.87 17.71 -5.30
C GLY A 225 20.60 18.30 -5.95
N ARG A 226 19.59 17.49 -6.23
CA ARG A 226 18.30 17.93 -6.79
C ARG A 226 17.21 17.80 -5.74
N GLY A 227 16.44 18.87 -5.54
CA GLY A 227 15.29 18.87 -4.66
C GLY A 227 14.09 18.16 -5.31
N VAL A 228 13.45 17.26 -4.56
CA VAL A 228 12.19 16.63 -4.93
C VAL A 228 11.16 17.01 -3.88
N LEU A 229 9.99 17.47 -4.34
CA LEU A 229 8.84 17.81 -3.50
C LEU A 229 7.62 17.01 -3.95
N VAL A 230 6.90 16.47 -2.99
CA VAL A 230 5.61 15.81 -3.20
C VAL A 230 4.58 16.54 -2.36
N PHE A 231 3.52 17.04 -3.01
CA PHE A 231 2.32 17.52 -2.36
C PHE A 231 1.17 16.57 -2.71
N ALA A 232 0.61 15.92 -1.72
CA ALA A 232 -0.30 14.78 -1.90
C ALA A 232 -1.76 15.16 -2.12
N SER A 233 -2.07 16.43 -2.39
CA SER A 233 -3.42 16.89 -2.66
C SER A 233 -3.47 17.79 -3.88
N ASP A 234 -4.59 18.43 -4.15
CA ASP A 234 -4.72 19.33 -5.28
C ASP A 234 -4.21 20.74 -4.95
N ILE A 235 -3.68 21.43 -5.98
CA ILE A 235 -3.21 22.83 -5.87
C ILE A 235 -4.26 23.85 -6.32
N ARG A 236 -5.43 23.40 -6.78
CA ARG A 236 -6.49 24.25 -7.30
C ARG A 236 -7.53 24.66 -6.25
N GLY A 237 -7.40 24.15 -5.01
CA GLY A 237 -8.29 24.48 -3.90
C GLY A 237 -9.60 23.70 -3.89
N ARG A 238 -9.72 22.59 -4.63
CA ARG A 238 -10.88 21.72 -4.55
C ARG A 238 -10.94 21.03 -3.19
N TRP A 239 -9.82 20.44 -2.77
CA TRP A 239 -9.67 19.74 -1.49
C TRP A 239 -8.82 20.49 -0.46
N THR A 240 -8.12 21.53 -0.88
CA THR A 240 -7.13 22.28 -0.07
C THR A 240 -7.57 23.71 0.24
N ARG A 241 -8.84 24.07 -0.01
CA ARG A 241 -9.33 25.44 0.19
C ARG A 241 -9.11 25.92 1.62
N ASP A 242 -9.44 25.08 2.61
CA ASP A 242 -9.28 25.42 4.01
C ASP A 242 -7.81 25.57 4.39
N LEU A 243 -6.98 24.60 3.98
CA LEU A 243 -5.55 24.62 4.21
C LEU A 243 -4.87 25.86 3.59
N PHE A 244 -5.21 26.21 2.36
CA PHE A 244 -4.64 27.37 1.67
C PHE A 244 -5.17 28.72 2.19
N GLY A 245 -6.25 28.71 2.97
CA GLY A 245 -6.70 29.84 3.75
C GLY A 245 -5.83 30.15 4.97
N ASN A 246 -4.98 29.21 5.39
CA ASN A 246 -4.11 29.36 6.56
C ASN A 246 -2.72 29.87 6.15
N ALA A 247 -2.31 31.03 6.68
CA ALA A 247 -1.03 31.67 6.34
C ALA A 247 0.19 30.83 6.77
N GLU A 248 0.09 30.10 7.91
CA GLU A 248 1.15 29.26 8.43
C GLU A 248 1.36 28.02 7.53
N ALA A 249 0.27 27.39 7.06
CA ALA A 249 0.34 26.28 6.11
C ALA A 249 0.99 26.70 4.78
N LEU A 250 0.59 27.86 4.25
CA LEU A 250 1.22 28.44 3.04
C LEU A 250 2.68 28.79 3.29
N GLY A 251 3.01 29.27 4.48
CA GLY A 251 4.37 29.57 4.90
C GLY A 251 5.24 28.30 4.87
N ALA A 252 4.76 27.19 5.43
CA ALA A 252 5.46 25.89 5.41
C ALA A 252 5.73 25.42 3.97
N ILE A 253 4.74 25.52 3.08
CA ILE A 253 4.91 25.15 1.67
C ILE A 253 5.94 26.04 0.98
N ARG A 254 5.88 27.35 1.21
CA ARG A 254 6.85 28.30 0.65
C ARG A 254 8.27 28.08 1.15
N ALA A 255 8.44 27.79 2.43
CA ALA A 255 9.75 27.51 3.02
C ALA A 255 10.41 26.30 2.38
N VAL A 256 9.66 25.21 2.18
CA VAL A 256 10.16 24.01 1.49
C VAL A 256 10.54 24.32 0.04
N LEU A 257 9.68 25.03 -0.70
CA LEU A 257 9.96 25.42 -2.08
C LEU A 257 11.21 26.31 -2.17
N ALA A 258 11.33 27.33 -1.31
CA ALA A 258 12.49 28.21 -1.27
C ALA A 258 13.78 27.42 -0.95
N GLY A 259 13.73 26.48 0.03
CA GLY A 259 14.86 25.63 0.36
C GLY A 259 15.32 24.77 -0.83
N LEU A 260 14.39 24.17 -1.56
CA LEU A 260 14.69 23.37 -2.75
C LEU A 260 15.25 24.19 -3.91
N MET A 261 14.74 25.40 -4.12
CA MET A 261 15.19 26.29 -5.21
C MET A 261 16.56 26.94 -4.93
N SER A 262 16.88 27.18 -3.66
CA SER A 262 18.16 27.79 -3.27
C SER A 262 19.33 26.80 -3.23
N GLY A 263 19.08 25.52 -3.41
CA GLY A 263 20.10 24.45 -3.26
C GLY A 263 20.69 24.38 -1.83
N ARG A 264 20.08 25.07 -0.88
CA ARG A 264 20.49 25.05 0.53
C ARG A 264 19.77 23.93 1.25
N GLU A 265 20.53 23.00 1.81
CA GLU A 265 19.99 22.06 2.77
C GLU A 265 19.52 22.85 4.01
N GLN A 266 18.23 22.79 4.33
CA GLN A 266 17.75 23.16 5.66
C GLN A 266 18.24 22.10 6.62
N GLY A 267 18.98 22.48 7.65
CA GLY A 267 19.51 21.56 8.62
C GLY A 267 20.20 22.27 9.75
N ALA A 268 20.28 21.59 10.88
CA ALA A 268 21.14 21.97 11.98
C ALA A 268 22.40 21.10 11.93
N SER A 269 23.57 21.70 12.06
CA SER A 269 24.82 21.00 12.25
C SER A 269 25.39 21.39 13.61
N ILE A 270 25.85 20.40 14.37
CA ILE A 270 26.49 20.58 15.66
C ILE A 270 28.00 20.42 15.43
N MET A 271 28.77 21.42 15.85
CA MET A 271 30.22 21.37 15.84
C MET A 271 30.72 21.56 17.24
N GLU A 272 31.58 20.67 17.69
CA GLU A 272 32.30 20.80 18.95
C GLU A 272 33.63 21.52 18.72
N SER A 273 33.91 22.54 19.50
CA SER A 273 35.14 23.31 19.45
C SER A 273 35.69 23.49 20.84
N ALA A 274 36.91 24.03 20.97
CA ALA A 274 37.59 24.21 22.26
C ALA A 274 36.86 25.18 23.22
N ASP A 275 35.97 26.03 22.71
CA ASP A 275 35.18 27.01 23.43
C ASP A 275 33.71 26.56 23.65
N GLY A 276 33.32 25.38 23.14
CA GLY A 276 31.98 24.81 23.38
C GLY A 276 31.32 24.16 22.18
N LEU A 277 30.04 23.94 22.31
CA LEU A 277 29.17 23.37 21.29
C LEU A 277 28.53 24.48 20.44
N HIS A 278 28.85 24.50 19.15
CA HIS A 278 28.27 25.44 18.20
C HIS A 278 27.17 24.72 17.38
N VAL A 279 25.96 25.26 17.46
CA VAL A 279 24.84 24.79 16.66
C VAL A 279 24.64 25.78 15.51
N VAL A 280 24.90 25.34 14.30
CA VAL A 280 24.68 26.15 13.08
C VAL A 280 23.40 25.67 12.44
N VAL A 281 22.37 26.52 12.47
CA VAL A 281 21.10 26.31 11.83
C VAL A 281 21.10 27.03 10.48
N ARG A 282 20.86 26.28 9.39
CA ARG A 282 20.82 26.82 8.04
C ARG A 282 19.42 26.70 7.47
N GLY A 283 18.84 27.80 6.98
CA GLY A 283 17.54 27.85 6.33
C GLY A 283 16.75 29.07 6.75
N ASP A 284 15.69 29.36 5.99
CA ASP A 284 14.70 30.37 6.38
C ASP A 284 13.62 29.68 7.20
N TYR A 285 13.56 29.99 8.48
CA TYR A 285 12.57 29.46 9.42
C TYR A 285 11.44 30.47 9.62
N LEU A 286 10.19 29.99 9.71
CA LEU A 286 9.01 30.82 9.91
C LEU A 286 8.90 31.40 11.34
N ALA A 287 9.63 30.82 12.27
CA ALA A 287 9.81 31.31 13.63
C ALA A 287 11.27 31.09 14.02
N ALA A 288 11.81 31.89 14.93
CA ALA A 288 13.15 31.65 15.45
C ALA A 288 13.24 30.21 15.98
N PRO A 289 14.16 29.38 15.48
CA PRO A 289 14.30 28.03 15.97
C PRO A 289 14.84 28.05 17.38
N SER A 290 14.32 27.17 18.26
CA SER A 290 14.93 26.88 19.54
C SER A 290 15.70 25.56 19.46
N VAL A 291 16.79 25.46 20.18
CA VAL A 291 17.55 24.21 20.34
C VAL A 291 17.45 23.75 21.80
N ILE A 292 17.00 22.53 21.94
CA ILE A 292 16.92 21.86 23.23
C ILE A 292 17.99 20.78 23.24
N LEU A 293 18.94 20.88 24.19
CA LEU A 293 19.90 19.82 24.49
C LEU A 293 19.30 18.95 25.58
N ALA A 294 19.06 17.68 25.29
CA ALA A 294 18.57 16.71 26.25
C ALA A 294 19.54 15.52 26.36
N ASP A 295 19.56 14.89 27.51
CA ASP A 295 20.28 13.63 27.69
C ASP A 295 19.51 12.44 27.06
N GLU A 296 20.11 11.24 27.08
CA GLU A 296 19.49 10.02 26.52
C GLU A 296 18.18 9.63 27.22
N ALA A 297 17.94 10.16 28.43
CA ALA A 297 16.69 9.96 29.17
C ALA A 297 15.62 11.04 28.88
N GLY A 298 15.95 12.03 28.02
CA GLY A 298 15.06 13.11 27.64
C GLY A 298 15.05 14.30 28.62
N ASN A 299 15.99 14.38 29.59
CA ASN A 299 16.08 15.52 30.48
C ASN A 299 16.76 16.68 29.74
N VAL A 300 16.14 17.84 29.79
CA VAL A 300 16.65 19.05 29.14
C VAL A 300 17.85 19.57 29.91
N ALA A 301 19.01 19.60 29.28
CA ALA A 301 20.24 20.11 29.84
C ALA A 301 20.47 21.60 29.54
N ALA A 302 20.01 22.05 28.37
CA ALA A 302 20.07 23.45 27.97
C ALA A 302 19.00 23.75 26.89
N GLU A 303 18.51 24.99 26.88
CA GLU A 303 17.62 25.52 25.87
C GLU A 303 18.19 26.89 25.41
N ALA A 304 18.23 27.11 24.11
CA ALA A 304 18.67 28.35 23.53
C ALA A 304 17.77 28.74 22.35
N ASP A 305 17.34 30.00 22.33
CA ASP A 305 16.65 30.59 21.20
C ASP A 305 17.67 31.27 20.27
N PHE A 306 17.45 31.21 18.98
CA PHE A 306 18.25 31.90 17.97
C PHE A 306 17.65 33.28 17.70
N GLU A 307 18.45 34.31 17.76
CA GLU A 307 18.09 35.66 17.32
C GLU A 307 18.11 35.83 15.79
#